data_e80d11880a44d1d0c2e4b2e7c0c5c1e3
#
_entry.id   e80d11880a44d1d0c2e4b2e7c0c5c1e3
#
_cell.length_a   1.000
_cell.length_b   1.000
_cell.length_c   1.000
_cell.angle_alpha   90.00
_cell.angle_beta   90.00
_cell.angle_gamma   90.00
#
_symmetry.space_group_name_H-M   'P 1'
#
loop_
_entity.id
_entity.type
_entity.pdbx_description
1 polymer ?
#
loop_
_entity_poly.entity_id
_entity_poly.type
_entity_poly.pdbx_seq_one_letter_code
_entity_poly.pdbx_strand_id
1 'polypeptide(L)'
;MAQIKIIDDSTKGTLFTFGFILTVPFIEASVKLLGDAMAPPQVSFTRFMLHFVVLSVYIYLYLPKEEWIAKPSWPLLVRGILASLGTLCVYAGLSVLPLVDAVAIFFIQPIIITALSSILLREKVGIYRWIAVLAGMG
;
A
#
# COMPACT_ATOMS: atom_id res chain seq x y z
N MET A 1 9.42 -32.06 -3.87
CA MET A 1 10.27 -30.85 -4.03
C MET A 1 9.48 -29.55 -4.28
N ALA A 2 8.36 -29.55 -5.01
CA ALA A 2 7.56 -28.33 -5.27
C ALA A 2 6.94 -27.69 -3.99
N GLN A 3 6.52 -28.46 -3.02
CA GLN A 3 5.91 -27.94 -1.78
C GLN A 3 6.91 -27.16 -0.91
N ILE A 4 8.16 -27.56 -0.87
CA ILE A 4 9.19 -26.86 -0.06
C ILE A 4 9.48 -25.48 -0.65
N LYS A 5 9.47 -25.34 -1.98
CA LYS A 5 9.68 -24.06 -2.67
C LYS A 5 8.53 -23.07 -2.41
N ILE A 6 7.29 -23.56 -2.38
CA ILE A 6 6.10 -22.74 -2.10
C ILE A 6 6.12 -22.20 -0.65
N ILE A 7 6.57 -22.99 0.31
CA ILE A 7 6.68 -22.57 1.72
C ILE A 7 7.76 -21.49 1.87
N ASP A 8 8.90 -21.64 1.18
CA ASP A 8 10.00 -20.65 1.22
C ASP A 8 9.57 -19.31 0.61
N ASP A 9 8.88 -19.32 -0.52
CA ASP A 9 8.36 -18.11 -1.16
C ASP A 9 7.25 -17.43 -0.33
N SER A 10 6.38 -18.21 0.32
CA SER A 10 5.36 -17.67 1.24
C SER A 10 5.99 -17.02 2.48
N THR A 11 7.03 -17.64 3.04
CA THR A 11 7.75 -17.10 4.20
C THR A 11 8.48 -15.80 3.84
N LYS A 12 9.11 -15.74 2.67
CA LYS A 12 9.72 -14.51 2.17
C LYS A 12 8.69 -13.40 1.96
N GLY A 13 7.56 -13.72 1.33
CA GLY A 13 6.46 -12.78 1.15
C GLY A 13 5.95 -12.21 2.48
N THR A 14 5.79 -13.06 3.48
CA THR A 14 5.38 -12.64 4.83
C THR A 14 6.43 -11.73 5.47
N LEU A 15 7.71 -12.05 5.36
CA LEU A 15 8.80 -11.22 5.90
C LEU A 15 8.84 -9.84 5.26
N PHE A 16 8.70 -9.76 3.92
CA PHE A 16 8.61 -8.48 3.21
C PHE A 16 7.38 -7.67 3.63
N THR A 17 6.25 -8.32 3.87
CA THR A 17 5.04 -7.66 4.36
C THR A 17 5.26 -7.06 5.74
N PHE A 18 5.90 -7.78 6.66
CA PHE A 18 6.27 -7.25 7.98
C PHE A 18 7.21 -6.04 7.86
N GLY A 19 8.25 -6.14 7.02
CA GLY A 19 9.15 -5.02 6.77
C GLY A 19 8.41 -3.78 6.24
N PHE A 20 7.47 -3.96 5.33
CA PHE A 20 6.62 -2.90 4.82
C PHE A 20 5.76 -2.27 5.91
N ILE A 21 5.06 -3.06 6.73
CA ILE A 21 4.21 -2.59 7.82
C ILE A 21 5.00 -1.76 8.83
N LEU A 22 6.23 -2.16 9.15
CA LEU A 22 7.10 -1.39 10.05
C LEU A 22 7.56 -0.07 9.44
N THR A 23 7.69 0.01 8.12
CA THR A 23 8.16 1.20 7.42
C THR A 23 7.08 2.27 7.27
N VAL A 24 5.81 1.87 7.13
CA VAL A 24 4.68 2.79 6.87
C VAL A 24 4.56 3.90 7.93
N PRO A 25 4.58 3.63 9.25
CA PRO A 25 4.45 4.69 10.27
C PRO A 25 5.56 5.75 10.19
N PHE A 26 6.79 5.34 9.83
CA PHE A 26 7.90 6.29 9.65
C PHE A 26 7.67 7.19 8.44
N ILE A 27 7.11 6.64 7.36
CA ILE A 27 6.76 7.43 6.17
C ILE A 27 5.68 8.46 6.54
N GLU A 28 4.60 8.04 7.20
CA GLU A 28 3.49 8.93 7.56
C GLU A 28 3.92 10.01 8.57
N ALA A 29 4.76 9.66 9.54
CA ALA A 29 5.34 10.63 10.47
C ALA A 29 6.23 11.65 9.73
N SER A 30 7.05 11.19 8.79
CA SER A 30 7.90 12.07 7.97
C SER A 30 7.06 13.03 7.11
N VAL A 31 5.98 12.54 6.52
CA VAL A 31 5.03 13.37 5.75
C VAL A 31 4.37 14.42 6.64
N LYS A 32 3.99 14.04 7.87
CA LYS A 32 3.41 15.00 8.82
C LYS A 32 4.39 16.10 9.21
N LEU A 33 5.67 15.76 9.42
CA LEU A 33 6.72 16.75 9.72
C LEU A 33 6.98 17.71 8.54
N LEU A 34 6.81 17.22 7.31
CA LEU A 34 6.95 18.03 6.09
C LEU A 34 5.69 18.84 5.74
N GLY A 35 4.54 18.50 6.34
CA GLY A 35 3.24 19.07 6.00
C GLY A 35 3.14 20.58 6.20
N ASP A 36 3.96 21.17 7.07
CA ASP A 36 4.04 22.61 7.28
C ASP A 36 4.92 23.31 6.23
N ALA A 37 5.80 22.55 5.54
CA ALA A 37 6.76 23.09 4.58
C ALA A 37 6.38 22.86 3.12
N MET A 38 5.55 21.84 2.84
CA MET A 38 5.21 21.42 1.48
C MET A 38 3.73 21.13 1.31
N ALA A 39 3.14 21.61 0.22
CA ALA A 39 1.75 21.29 -0.10
C ALA A 39 1.56 19.77 -0.40
N PRO A 40 0.41 19.16 -0.02
CA PRO A 40 0.12 17.75 -0.23
C PRO A 40 0.38 17.21 -1.65
N PRO A 41 0.07 17.95 -2.74
CA PRO A 41 0.42 17.53 -4.09
C PRO A 41 1.92 17.42 -4.34
N GLN A 42 2.73 18.31 -3.75
CA GLN A 42 4.19 18.28 -3.91
C GLN A 42 4.80 17.05 -3.24
N VAL A 43 4.34 16.73 -2.03
CA VAL A 43 4.77 15.52 -1.30
C VAL A 43 4.41 14.27 -2.09
N SER A 44 3.17 14.20 -2.62
CA SER A 44 2.71 13.09 -3.45
C SER A 44 3.55 12.93 -4.71
N PHE A 45 3.80 14.03 -5.41
CA PHE A 45 4.60 14.02 -6.63
C PHE A 45 6.04 13.54 -6.36
N THR A 46 6.70 14.07 -5.33
CA THR A 46 8.05 13.68 -4.94
C THR A 46 8.12 12.19 -4.60
N ARG A 47 7.12 11.65 -3.87
CA ARG A 47 7.01 10.23 -3.55
C ARG A 47 6.92 9.37 -4.80
N PHE A 48 6.02 9.70 -5.73
CA PHE A 48 5.86 8.92 -6.96
C PHE A 48 7.08 9.02 -7.88
N MET A 49 7.71 10.20 -7.96
CA MET A 49 8.97 10.37 -8.70
C MET A 49 10.09 9.51 -8.14
N LEU A 50 10.25 9.50 -6.82
CA LEU A 50 11.26 8.65 -6.17
C LEU A 50 11.01 7.17 -6.44
N HIS A 51 9.76 6.70 -6.31
CA HIS A 51 9.39 5.32 -6.64
C HIS A 51 9.68 4.99 -8.11
N PHE A 52 9.33 5.90 -9.02
CA PHE A 52 9.60 5.71 -10.44
C PHE A 52 11.10 5.57 -10.72
N VAL A 53 11.93 6.44 -10.15
CA VAL A 53 13.39 6.37 -10.33
C VAL A 53 13.95 5.08 -9.76
N VAL A 54 13.60 4.73 -8.51
CA VAL A 54 14.09 3.50 -7.86
C VAL A 54 13.68 2.25 -8.63
N LEU A 55 12.40 2.16 -9.04
CA LEU A 55 11.92 1.02 -9.82
C LEU A 55 12.56 0.96 -11.20
N SER A 56 12.75 2.10 -11.87
CA SER A 56 13.42 2.14 -13.18
C SER A 56 14.86 1.64 -13.09
N VAL A 57 15.59 2.07 -12.08
CA VAL A 57 16.97 1.58 -11.84
C VAL A 57 16.96 0.08 -11.52
N TYR A 58 16.03 -0.38 -10.67
CA TYR A 58 15.90 -1.79 -10.34
C TYR A 58 15.61 -2.65 -11.59
N ILE A 59 14.64 -2.25 -12.41
CA ILE A 59 14.29 -2.92 -13.66
C ILE A 59 15.50 -2.96 -14.59
N TYR A 60 16.19 -1.84 -14.75
CA TYR A 60 17.36 -1.76 -15.63
C TYR A 60 18.50 -2.70 -15.21
N LEU A 61 18.73 -2.86 -13.90
CA LEU A 61 19.84 -3.65 -13.37
C LEU A 61 19.54 -5.15 -13.26
N TYR A 62 18.29 -5.52 -12.97
CA TYR A 62 17.95 -6.88 -12.54
C TYR A 62 16.98 -7.63 -13.45
N LEU A 63 16.23 -6.93 -14.33
CA LEU A 63 15.28 -7.59 -15.20
C LEU A 63 15.79 -7.72 -16.64
N PRO A 64 15.48 -8.83 -17.32
CA PRO A 64 15.77 -8.98 -18.76
C PRO A 64 14.93 -7.99 -19.57
N LYS A 65 15.47 -7.58 -20.73
CA LYS A 65 14.85 -6.52 -21.57
C LYS A 65 13.43 -6.87 -22.03
N GLU A 66 13.11 -8.14 -22.14
CA GLU A 66 11.80 -8.66 -22.54
C GLU A 66 10.71 -8.33 -21.50
N GLU A 67 11.08 -8.11 -20.24
CA GLU A 67 10.16 -7.83 -19.14
C GLU A 67 10.05 -6.34 -18.79
N TRP A 68 10.79 -5.45 -19.47
CA TRP A 68 10.80 -4.02 -19.16
C TRP A 68 9.47 -3.33 -19.43
N ILE A 69 8.71 -3.84 -20.40
CA ILE A 69 7.44 -3.24 -20.80
C ILE A 69 6.32 -4.21 -20.46
N ALA A 70 5.61 -3.91 -19.39
CA ALA A 70 4.35 -4.61 -19.08
C ALA A 70 3.31 -4.27 -20.15
N LYS A 71 2.51 -5.27 -20.55
CA LYS A 71 1.39 -5.03 -21.47
C LYS A 71 0.41 -4.07 -20.78
N PRO A 72 0.09 -2.93 -21.41
CA PRO A 72 -0.86 -2.00 -20.85
C PRO A 72 -2.21 -2.70 -20.68
N SER A 73 -2.76 -2.64 -19.47
CA SER A 73 -4.08 -3.17 -19.20
C SER A 73 -4.92 -2.11 -18.50
N TRP A 74 -6.18 -2.01 -18.88
CA TRP A 74 -7.12 -1.08 -18.28
C TRP A 74 -7.18 -1.15 -16.75
N PRO A 75 -7.22 -2.34 -16.12
CA PRO A 75 -7.20 -2.45 -14.67
C PRO A 75 -5.97 -1.81 -14.00
N LEU A 76 -4.80 -1.89 -14.64
CA LEU A 76 -3.58 -1.27 -14.11
C LEU A 76 -3.65 0.26 -14.14
N LEU A 77 -4.22 0.85 -15.20
CA LEU A 77 -4.42 2.29 -15.28
C LEU A 77 -5.40 2.78 -14.20
N VAL A 78 -6.54 2.10 -14.06
CA VAL A 78 -7.53 2.42 -13.01
C VAL A 78 -6.92 2.32 -11.62
N ARG A 79 -6.17 1.25 -11.35
CA ARG A 79 -5.45 1.08 -10.08
C ARG A 79 -4.47 2.22 -9.82
N GLY A 80 -3.70 2.64 -10.84
CA GLY A 80 -2.75 3.74 -10.72
C GLY A 80 -3.43 5.07 -10.39
N ILE A 81 -4.53 5.38 -11.08
CA ILE A 81 -5.33 6.60 -10.83
C ILE A 81 -5.91 6.57 -9.41
N LEU A 82 -6.54 5.47 -9.01
CA LEU A 82 -7.12 5.34 -7.67
C LEU A 82 -6.07 5.42 -6.57
N ALA A 83 -4.88 4.82 -6.77
CA ALA A 83 -3.77 4.92 -5.83
C ALA A 83 -3.26 6.36 -5.70
N SER A 84 -3.16 7.09 -6.81
CA SER A 84 -2.72 8.49 -6.81
C SER A 84 -3.73 9.39 -6.09
N LEU A 85 -5.02 9.23 -6.39
CA LEU A 85 -6.09 9.98 -5.71
C LEU A 85 -6.13 9.65 -4.22
N GLY A 86 -6.04 8.36 -3.85
CA GLY A 86 -5.98 7.93 -2.46
C GLY A 86 -4.81 8.55 -1.70
N THR A 87 -3.63 8.57 -2.31
CA THR A 87 -2.44 9.20 -1.70
C THR A 87 -2.63 10.69 -1.49
N LEU A 88 -3.21 11.40 -2.47
CA LEU A 88 -3.53 12.83 -2.34
C LEU A 88 -4.52 13.09 -1.20
N CYS A 89 -5.57 12.28 -1.09
CA CYS A 89 -6.55 12.39 0.00
C CYS A 89 -5.92 12.14 1.37
N VAL A 90 -5.04 11.14 1.48
CA VAL A 90 -4.31 10.83 2.71
C VAL A 90 -3.44 12.01 3.14
N TYR A 91 -2.65 12.56 2.23
CA TYR A 91 -1.76 13.67 2.56
C TYR A 91 -2.50 14.98 2.82
N ALA A 92 -3.61 15.22 2.11
CA ALA A 92 -4.51 16.32 2.45
C ALA A 92 -5.13 16.15 3.84
N GLY A 93 -5.51 14.95 4.21
CA GLY A 93 -5.97 14.63 5.57
C GLY A 93 -4.90 14.87 6.63
N LEU A 94 -3.68 14.35 6.41
CA LEU A 94 -2.55 14.52 7.32
C LEU A 94 -2.11 15.98 7.51
N SER A 95 -2.35 16.85 6.54
CA SER A 95 -2.04 18.28 6.68
C SER A 95 -3.00 19.02 7.63
N VAL A 96 -4.20 18.50 7.83
CA VAL A 96 -5.25 19.15 8.64
C VAL A 96 -5.50 18.44 9.98
N LEU A 97 -5.38 17.09 9.98
CA LEU A 97 -5.69 16.26 11.14
C LEU A 97 -4.44 15.99 11.99
N PRO A 98 -4.59 15.84 13.32
CA PRO A 98 -3.57 15.24 14.15
C PRO A 98 -3.20 13.83 13.64
N LEU A 99 -1.92 13.46 13.77
CA LEU A 99 -1.44 12.16 13.28
C LEU A 99 -2.21 10.98 13.92
N VAL A 100 -2.55 11.11 15.20
CA VAL A 100 -3.29 10.07 15.93
C VAL A 100 -4.66 9.83 15.32
N ASP A 101 -5.39 10.88 14.97
CA ASP A 101 -6.73 10.78 14.38
C ASP A 101 -6.65 10.20 12.96
N ALA A 102 -5.65 10.62 12.18
CA ALA A 102 -5.43 10.07 10.84
C ALA A 102 -5.11 8.56 10.89
N VAL A 103 -4.26 8.13 11.83
CA VAL A 103 -3.94 6.72 12.03
C VAL A 103 -5.16 5.93 12.47
N ALA A 104 -5.98 6.47 13.38
CA ALA A 104 -7.24 5.84 13.80
C ALA A 104 -8.19 5.59 12.62
N ILE A 105 -8.28 6.54 11.69
CA ILE A 105 -9.08 6.37 10.46
C ILE A 105 -8.51 5.26 9.57
N PHE A 106 -7.19 5.11 9.48
CA PHE A 106 -6.58 4.03 8.70
C PHE A 106 -6.89 2.63 9.24
N PHE A 107 -7.12 2.49 10.55
CA PHE A 107 -7.55 1.21 11.12
C PHE A 107 -8.93 0.73 10.63
N ILE A 108 -9.74 1.62 10.08
CA ILE A 108 -11.02 1.24 9.46
C ILE A 108 -10.81 0.54 8.10
N GLN A 109 -9.68 0.79 7.43
CA GLN A 109 -9.38 0.25 6.11
C GLN A 109 -9.48 -1.28 6.01
N PRO A 110 -8.94 -2.10 6.93
CA PRO A 110 -9.07 -3.55 6.87
C PRO A 110 -10.52 -4.04 6.91
N ILE A 111 -11.38 -3.35 7.67
CA ILE A 111 -12.82 -3.67 7.73
C ILE A 111 -13.46 -3.40 6.38
N ILE A 112 -13.22 -2.23 5.81
CA ILE A 112 -13.79 -1.84 4.52
C ILE A 112 -13.33 -2.82 3.43
N ILE A 113 -12.04 -3.16 3.37
CA ILE A 113 -11.51 -4.12 2.40
C ILE A 113 -12.17 -5.48 2.56
N THR A 114 -12.32 -5.97 3.80
CA THR A 114 -12.93 -7.26 4.09
C THR A 114 -14.42 -7.29 3.70
N ALA A 115 -15.14 -6.21 3.99
CA ALA A 115 -16.53 -6.06 3.60
C ALA A 115 -16.70 -5.98 2.07
N LEU A 116 -15.88 -5.14 1.41
CA LEU A 116 -15.92 -5.00 -0.05
C LEU A 116 -15.55 -6.31 -0.75
N SER A 117 -14.54 -7.04 -0.28
CA SER A 117 -14.16 -8.32 -0.89
C SER A 117 -15.30 -9.34 -0.80
N SER A 118 -16.01 -9.36 0.31
CA SER A 118 -17.20 -10.22 0.47
C SER A 118 -18.31 -9.88 -0.53
N ILE A 119 -18.56 -8.59 -0.77
CA ILE A 119 -19.66 -8.12 -1.62
C ILE A 119 -19.28 -8.16 -3.10
N LEU A 120 -18.13 -7.58 -3.47
CA LEU A 120 -17.72 -7.45 -4.88
C LEU A 120 -17.23 -8.77 -5.48
N LEU A 121 -16.43 -9.52 -4.72
CA LEU A 121 -15.85 -10.79 -5.19
C LEU A 121 -16.75 -11.99 -4.88
N ARG A 122 -17.85 -11.77 -4.14
CA ARG A 122 -18.77 -12.83 -3.68
C ARG A 122 -18.05 -13.97 -2.99
N GLU A 123 -16.92 -13.68 -2.35
CA GLU A 123 -16.16 -14.66 -1.58
C GLU A 123 -16.82 -14.85 -0.20
N LYS A 124 -16.91 -16.11 0.23
CA LYS A 124 -17.34 -16.42 1.60
C LYS A 124 -16.18 -16.07 2.55
N VAL A 125 -16.20 -14.86 3.09
CA VAL A 125 -15.23 -14.43 4.10
C VAL A 125 -15.53 -15.22 5.38
N GLY A 126 -14.62 -16.13 5.74
CA GLY A 126 -14.76 -16.94 6.95
C GLY A 126 -14.76 -16.08 8.22
N ILE A 127 -15.49 -16.52 9.24
CA ILE A 127 -15.61 -15.81 10.53
C ILE A 127 -14.27 -15.52 11.18
N TYR A 128 -13.26 -16.36 10.98
CA TYR A 128 -11.90 -16.16 11.48
C TYR A 128 -11.26 -14.87 10.94
N ARG A 129 -11.55 -14.48 9.71
CA ARG A 129 -11.05 -13.25 9.11
C ARG A 129 -11.66 -12.01 9.74
N TRP A 130 -12.96 -12.05 10.06
CA TRP A 130 -13.66 -11.01 10.78
C TRP A 130 -13.13 -10.86 12.21
N ILE A 131 -12.94 -11.98 12.92
CA ILE A 131 -12.37 -11.98 14.27
C ILE A 131 -10.95 -11.39 14.25
N ALA A 132 -10.10 -11.79 13.28
CA ALA A 132 -8.75 -11.26 13.16
C ALA A 132 -8.71 -9.75 12.90
N VAL A 133 -9.61 -9.23 12.06
CA VAL A 133 -9.72 -7.79 11.77
C VAL A 133 -10.16 -7.03 13.01
N LEU A 134 -11.19 -7.52 13.73
CA LEU A 134 -11.68 -6.88 14.95
C LEU A 134 -10.66 -6.94 16.09
N ALA A 135 -9.95 -8.07 16.24
CA ALA A 135 -8.89 -8.21 17.25
C ALA A 135 -7.65 -7.33 16.96
N GLY A 136 -7.41 -7.01 15.69
CA GLY A 136 -6.32 -6.12 15.29
C GLY A 136 -6.63 -4.62 15.50
N MET A 137 -7.86 -4.27 15.86
CA MET A 137 -8.30 -2.89 16.12
C MET A 137 -8.38 -2.54 17.60
N GLY A 138 -8.37 -3.53 18.51
CA GLY A 138 -8.42 -3.36 19.96
C GLY A 138 -7.04 -3.45 20.58
#